data_e421ce0000fbd5c19920f762b670bbf4
#
_entry.id   e421ce0000fbd5c19920f762b670bbf4
#
_cell.length_a   1.000
_cell.length_b   1.000
_cell.length_c   1.000
_cell.angle_alpha   90.00
_cell.angle_beta   90.00
_cell.angle_gamma   90.00
#
_symmetry.space_group_name_H-M   'P 1'
#
loop_
_entity.id
_entity.type
_entity.pdbx_description
1 polymer ?
#
loop_
_entity_poly.entity_id
_entity_poly.type
_entity_poly.pdbx_seq_one_letter_code
_entity_poly.pdbx_strand_id
1 'polypeptide(L)'
;MYAGGGRKRQRGDVCCGLEVEGDLFEDLAAASWNQSFISQAPLNIIICANYSKIQFRYGHDRGIRYALIEVGHCAQNIHLQAVALGLGSVPIGAFQDKEVKRLLNLPEEIDPLYIIPVGYPK
;
A
#
# COMPACT_ATOMS: atom_id res chain seq x y z
N MET A 1 4.84 11.78 11.32
CA MET A 1 4.64 12.42 10.00
C MET A 1 5.07 11.44 8.93
N TYR A 2 4.24 11.22 7.95
CA TYR A 2 4.58 10.34 6.83
C TYR A 2 5.41 11.11 5.81
N ALA A 3 6.44 10.45 5.23
CA ALA A 3 7.34 11.10 4.28
C ALA A 3 6.57 11.61 3.05
N GLY A 4 7.03 12.71 2.46
CA GLY A 4 6.52 13.22 1.19
C GLY A 4 5.14 13.87 1.25
N GLY A 5 4.67 14.37 2.38
CA GLY A 5 3.39 15.07 2.48
C GLY A 5 2.16 14.20 2.20
N GLY A 6 2.32 12.86 2.23
CA GLY A 6 1.24 11.91 1.98
C GLY A 6 0.05 12.10 2.91
N ARG A 7 -1.16 12.06 2.35
CA ARG A 7 -2.39 12.12 3.13
C ARG A 7 -2.76 10.73 3.62
N LYS A 8 -2.89 10.60 4.94
CA LYS A 8 -3.42 9.38 5.54
C LYS A 8 -4.94 9.38 5.39
N ARG A 9 -5.48 8.45 4.62
CA ARG A 9 -6.91 8.13 4.67
C ARG A 9 -7.11 6.84 5.46
N GLN A 10 -7.74 6.96 6.61
CA GLN A 10 -8.27 5.79 7.31
C GLN A 10 -9.66 5.48 6.78
N ARG A 11 -9.85 4.28 6.26
CA ARG A 11 -11.18 3.69 6.08
C ARG A 11 -11.25 2.44 6.95
N GLY A 12 -12.08 2.49 7.95
CA GLY A 12 -12.27 1.37 8.87
C GLY A 12 -11.09 1.12 9.79
N ASP A 13 -11.17 0.05 10.57
CA ASP A 13 -10.19 -0.28 11.61
C ASP A 13 -8.95 -1.03 11.08
N VAL A 14 -8.88 -1.37 9.81
CA VAL A 14 -7.94 -2.35 9.28
C VAL A 14 -7.02 -1.82 8.19
N CYS A 15 -7.51 -1.00 7.27
CA CYS A 15 -6.74 -0.53 6.11
C CYS A 15 -6.46 0.96 6.14
N CYS A 16 -5.19 1.33 5.97
CA CYS A 16 -4.76 2.71 5.72
C CYS A 16 -4.19 2.80 4.31
N GLY A 17 -4.70 3.74 3.50
CA GLY A 17 -4.06 4.11 2.25
C GLY A 17 -3.07 5.25 2.47
N LEU A 18 -1.90 5.16 1.86
CA LEU A 18 -0.91 6.22 1.82
C LEU A 18 -0.67 6.64 0.39
N GLU A 19 -0.66 7.95 0.16
CA GLU A 19 -0.20 8.55 -1.08
C GLU A 19 1.23 9.04 -0.86
N VAL A 20 2.13 8.64 -1.76
CA VAL A 20 3.56 8.94 -1.68
C VAL A 20 3.95 9.81 -2.87
N GLU A 21 4.72 10.85 -2.64
CA GLU A 21 5.19 11.75 -3.68
C GLU A 21 6.40 11.20 -4.45
N GLY A 22 6.60 11.70 -5.68
CA GLY A 22 7.47 11.14 -6.68
C GLY A 22 8.96 11.06 -6.34
N ASP A 23 9.46 11.85 -5.39
CA ASP A 23 10.86 11.83 -4.95
C ASP A 23 11.26 10.53 -4.23
N LEU A 24 10.29 9.78 -3.69
CA LEU A 24 10.51 8.48 -3.06
C LEU A 24 10.33 7.28 -4.01
N PHE A 25 9.91 7.51 -5.24
CA PHE A 25 9.54 6.41 -6.14
C PHE A 25 10.75 5.55 -6.55
N GLU A 26 11.91 6.16 -6.75
CA GLU A 26 13.13 5.40 -7.06
C GLU A 26 13.55 4.52 -5.87
N ASP A 27 13.55 5.05 -4.67
CA ASP A 27 13.88 4.30 -3.46
C ASP A 27 12.87 3.18 -3.21
N LEU A 28 11.59 3.47 -3.46
CA LEU A 28 10.53 2.48 -3.34
C LEU A 28 10.68 1.34 -4.36
N ALA A 29 11.04 1.68 -5.60
CA ALA A 29 11.33 0.69 -6.63
C ALA A 29 12.55 -0.16 -6.25
N ALA A 30 13.61 0.44 -5.73
CA ALA A 30 14.80 -0.27 -5.25
C ALA A 30 14.46 -1.24 -4.12
N ALA A 31 13.63 -0.82 -3.17
CA ALA A 31 13.14 -1.67 -2.08
C ALA A 31 12.19 -2.79 -2.55
N SER A 32 11.74 -2.72 -3.79
CA SER A 32 10.80 -3.65 -4.42
C SER A 32 11.45 -4.44 -5.57
N TRP A 33 12.69 -4.87 -5.37
CA TRP A 33 13.44 -5.67 -6.35
C TRP A 33 13.61 -4.97 -7.70
N ASN A 34 13.76 -3.65 -7.68
CA ASN A 34 13.92 -2.80 -8.88
C ASN A 34 12.77 -2.94 -9.90
N GLN A 35 11.54 -3.06 -9.41
CA GLN A 35 10.36 -3.07 -10.28
C GLN A 35 10.10 -1.67 -10.83
N SER A 36 10.49 -1.46 -12.09
CA SER A 36 10.53 -0.13 -12.73
C SER A 36 9.18 0.55 -12.86
N PHE A 37 8.06 -0.21 -12.87
CA PHE A 37 6.74 0.43 -12.94
C PHE A 37 6.43 1.29 -11.71
N ILE A 38 7.09 1.05 -10.59
CA ILE A 38 6.93 1.87 -9.39
C ILE A 38 7.51 3.27 -9.63
N SER A 39 8.74 3.34 -10.16
CA SER A 39 9.37 4.63 -10.45
C SER A 39 8.77 5.36 -11.64
N GLN A 40 8.21 4.63 -12.59
CA GLN A 40 7.60 5.20 -13.80
C GLN A 40 6.15 5.64 -13.62
N ALA A 41 5.46 5.14 -12.62
CA ALA A 41 4.06 5.49 -12.37
C ALA A 41 3.94 6.91 -11.80
N PRO A 42 2.94 7.70 -12.23
CA PRO A 42 2.68 9.01 -11.66
C PRO A 42 2.14 8.96 -10.23
N LEU A 43 1.60 7.81 -9.82
CA LEU A 43 1.02 7.59 -8.49
C LEU A 43 1.32 6.18 -8.02
N ASN A 44 1.71 6.05 -6.76
CA ASN A 44 1.78 4.75 -6.08
C ASN A 44 0.88 4.79 -4.84
N ILE A 45 -0.08 3.88 -4.78
CA ILE A 45 -0.95 3.70 -3.62
C ILE A 45 -0.39 2.56 -2.79
N ILE A 46 -0.16 2.79 -1.50
CA ILE A 46 0.33 1.77 -0.59
C ILE A 46 -0.76 1.41 0.40
N ILE A 47 -1.14 0.13 0.43
CA ILE A 47 -2.13 -0.39 1.35
C ILE A 47 -1.38 -1.00 2.54
N CYS A 48 -1.69 -0.49 3.72
CA CYS A 48 -1.11 -0.92 4.98
C CYS A 48 -2.18 -1.49 5.91
N ALA A 49 -1.78 -2.38 6.80
CA ALA A 49 -2.66 -2.91 7.83
C ALA A 49 -2.14 -2.58 9.23
N ASN A 50 -3.06 -2.24 10.12
CA ASN A 50 -2.80 -2.19 11.55
C ASN A 50 -3.41 -3.43 12.20
N TYR A 51 -2.58 -4.45 12.42
CA TYR A 51 -3.05 -5.73 12.95
C TYR A 51 -3.55 -5.65 14.39
N SER A 52 -3.00 -4.75 15.20
CA SER A 52 -3.33 -4.70 16.63
C SER A 52 -4.81 -4.40 16.88
N LYS A 53 -5.42 -3.55 16.08
CA LYS A 53 -6.84 -3.21 16.19
C LYS A 53 -7.75 -4.41 15.90
N ILE A 54 -7.46 -5.12 14.82
CA ILE A 54 -8.30 -6.25 14.43
C ILE A 54 -8.05 -7.46 15.30
N GLN A 55 -6.82 -7.67 15.77
CA GLN A 55 -6.49 -8.75 16.70
C GLN A 55 -7.18 -8.56 18.05
N PHE A 56 -7.32 -7.35 18.51
CA PHE A 56 -8.06 -7.04 19.73
C PHE A 56 -9.51 -7.55 19.67
N ARG A 57 -10.13 -7.43 18.50
CA ARG A 57 -11.54 -7.82 18.30
C ARG A 57 -11.72 -9.32 18.00
N TYR A 58 -10.82 -9.91 17.22
CA TYR A 58 -11.01 -11.27 16.67
C TYR A 58 -9.94 -12.29 17.10
N GLY A 59 -8.95 -11.86 17.90
CA GLY A 59 -7.81 -12.68 18.28
C GLY A 59 -6.68 -12.62 17.25
N HIS A 60 -5.53 -13.19 17.59
CA HIS A 60 -4.30 -13.07 16.82
C HIS A 60 -4.45 -13.60 15.38
N ASP A 61 -4.77 -14.90 15.23
CA ASP A 61 -4.75 -15.55 13.91
C ASP A 61 -5.89 -15.08 13.00
N ARG A 62 -7.09 -14.97 13.55
CA ARG A 62 -8.25 -14.50 12.79
C ARG A 62 -8.11 -13.04 12.41
N GLY A 63 -7.54 -12.21 13.28
CA GLY A 63 -7.29 -10.82 13.00
C GLY A 63 -6.37 -10.64 11.79
N ILE A 64 -5.28 -11.38 11.73
CA ILE A 64 -4.37 -11.36 10.58
C ILE A 64 -5.09 -11.83 9.31
N ARG A 65 -5.82 -12.94 9.39
CA ARG A 65 -6.56 -13.47 8.23
C ARG A 65 -7.54 -12.45 7.66
N TYR A 66 -8.33 -11.83 8.52
CA TYR A 66 -9.33 -10.85 8.10
C TYR A 66 -8.69 -9.58 7.53
N ALA A 67 -7.59 -9.12 8.10
CA ALA A 67 -6.83 -8.00 7.57
C ALA A 67 -6.34 -8.28 6.14
N LEU A 68 -5.77 -9.46 5.90
CA LEU A 68 -5.28 -9.83 4.57
C LEU A 68 -6.40 -9.94 3.54
N ILE A 69 -7.54 -10.52 3.92
CA ILE A 69 -8.72 -10.60 3.07
C ILE A 69 -9.22 -9.21 2.70
N GLU A 70 -9.31 -8.31 3.68
CA GLU A 70 -9.79 -6.95 3.47
C GLU A 70 -8.85 -6.12 2.58
N VAL A 71 -7.54 -6.30 2.73
CA VAL A 71 -6.55 -5.67 1.86
C VAL A 71 -6.74 -6.10 0.41
N GLY A 72 -7.02 -7.38 0.16
CA GLY A 72 -7.33 -7.87 -1.18
C GLY A 72 -8.58 -7.23 -1.77
N HIS A 73 -9.65 -7.10 -0.99
CA HIS A 73 -10.86 -6.39 -1.41
C HIS A 73 -10.59 -4.93 -1.74
N CYS A 74 -9.81 -4.25 -0.91
CA CYS A 74 -9.42 -2.86 -1.13
C CYS A 74 -8.62 -2.69 -2.42
N ALA A 75 -7.62 -3.56 -2.64
CA ALA A 75 -6.81 -3.54 -3.84
C ALA A 75 -7.65 -3.77 -5.11
N GLN A 76 -8.57 -4.73 -5.09
CA GLN A 76 -9.43 -5.01 -6.24
C GLN A 76 -10.34 -3.82 -6.56
N ASN A 77 -10.87 -3.14 -5.57
CA ASN A 77 -11.68 -1.93 -5.77
C ASN A 77 -10.84 -0.80 -6.41
N ILE A 78 -9.57 -0.67 -6.04
CA ILE A 78 -8.65 0.28 -6.67
C ILE A 78 -8.46 -0.05 -8.15
N HIS A 79 -8.24 -1.33 -8.49
CA HIS A 79 -8.08 -1.77 -9.88
C HIS A 79 -9.34 -1.50 -10.72
N LEU A 80 -10.51 -1.81 -10.19
CA LEU A 80 -11.78 -1.55 -10.87
C LEU A 80 -12.01 -0.06 -11.12
N GLN A 81 -11.72 0.77 -10.13
CA GLN A 81 -11.85 2.22 -10.26
C GLN A 81 -10.82 2.79 -11.25
N ALA A 82 -9.59 2.28 -11.23
CA ALA A 82 -8.57 2.68 -12.20
C ALA A 82 -9.04 2.42 -13.63
N VAL A 83 -9.55 1.23 -13.91
CA VAL A 83 -10.10 0.88 -15.25
C VAL A 83 -11.26 1.79 -15.63
N ALA A 84 -12.16 2.09 -14.70
CA ALA A 84 -13.30 2.99 -14.95
C ALA A 84 -12.84 4.41 -15.30
N LEU A 85 -11.67 4.82 -14.83
CA LEU A 85 -11.06 6.13 -15.15
C LEU A 85 -10.12 6.09 -16.36
N GLY A 86 -10.01 4.97 -17.06
CA GLY A 86 -9.09 4.80 -18.18
C GLY A 86 -7.62 4.65 -17.76
N LEU A 87 -7.37 4.25 -16.51
CA LEU A 87 -6.03 4.08 -15.97
C LEU A 87 -5.67 2.60 -15.85
N GLY A 88 -4.36 2.32 -15.84
CA GLY A 88 -3.81 1.01 -15.53
C GLY A 88 -3.29 0.96 -14.10
N SER A 89 -3.29 -0.23 -13.51
CA SER A 89 -2.74 -0.47 -12.19
C SER A 89 -2.28 -1.91 -12.04
N VAL A 90 -1.31 -2.14 -11.17
CA VAL A 90 -0.80 -3.49 -10.89
C VAL A 90 -0.56 -3.64 -9.38
N PRO A 91 -0.93 -4.79 -8.78
CA PRO A 91 -0.66 -5.02 -7.36
C PRO A 91 0.74 -5.61 -7.20
N ILE A 92 1.57 -5.00 -6.35
CA ILE A 92 2.90 -5.48 -6.03
C ILE A 92 2.93 -5.89 -4.56
N GLY A 93 3.13 -7.20 -4.33
CA GLY A 93 3.31 -7.76 -3.00
C GLY A 93 4.77 -8.13 -2.72
N ALA A 94 5.63 -8.14 -3.73
CA ALA A 94 7.04 -8.49 -3.60
C ALA A 94 7.88 -7.24 -3.34
N PHE A 95 8.24 -7.02 -2.10
CA PHE A 95 9.11 -5.93 -1.66
C PHE A 95 9.75 -6.27 -0.30
N GLN A 96 10.77 -5.52 0.06
CA GLN A 96 11.43 -5.65 1.37
C GLN A 96 10.64 -4.85 2.41
N ASP A 97 9.85 -5.55 3.22
CA ASP A 97 8.89 -4.94 4.17
C ASP A 97 9.55 -3.90 5.08
N LYS A 98 10.72 -4.23 5.65
CA LYS A 98 11.44 -3.33 6.55
C LYS A 98 11.91 -2.05 5.85
N GLU A 99 12.39 -2.17 4.61
CA GLU A 99 12.85 -1.02 3.83
C GLU A 99 11.69 -0.10 3.44
N VAL A 100 10.58 -0.67 2.96
CA VAL A 100 9.38 0.10 2.63
C VAL A 100 8.84 0.80 3.89
N LYS A 101 8.79 0.08 4.99
CA LYS A 101 8.36 0.62 6.28
C LYS A 101 9.24 1.81 6.72
N ARG A 102 10.55 1.68 6.55
CA ARG A 102 11.51 2.74 6.84
C ARG A 102 11.34 3.95 5.92
N LEU A 103 11.24 3.73 4.61
CA LEU A 103 11.06 4.79 3.61
C LEU A 103 9.80 5.61 3.85
N LEU A 104 8.72 4.95 4.25
CA LEU A 104 7.43 5.59 4.52
C LEU A 104 7.30 6.09 5.95
N ASN A 105 8.30 5.86 6.78
CA ASN A 105 8.30 6.24 8.19
C ASN A 105 7.05 5.73 8.93
N LEU A 106 6.70 4.46 8.72
CA LEU A 106 5.53 3.84 9.32
C LEU A 106 5.78 3.48 10.79
N PRO A 107 4.77 3.64 11.67
CA PRO A 107 4.85 3.12 13.03
C PRO A 107 5.02 1.61 13.07
N GLU A 108 5.53 1.09 14.18
CA GLU A 108 5.79 -0.35 14.36
C GLU A 108 4.55 -1.22 14.13
N GLU A 109 3.38 -0.74 14.53
CA GLU A 109 2.11 -1.46 14.43
C GLU A 109 1.47 -1.45 13.03
N ILE A 110 2.06 -0.72 12.08
CA ILE A 110 1.53 -0.64 10.71
C ILE A 110 2.48 -1.31 9.74
N ASP A 111 1.98 -2.29 9.00
CA ASP A 111 2.73 -3.01 7.99
C ASP A 111 2.23 -2.73 6.58
N PRO A 112 3.13 -2.45 5.61
CA PRO A 112 2.76 -2.34 4.21
C PRO A 112 2.46 -3.73 3.65
N LEU A 113 1.39 -3.86 2.86
CA LEU A 113 0.97 -5.13 2.27
C LEU A 113 0.93 -5.11 0.75
N TYR A 114 0.54 -3.99 0.15
CA TYR A 114 0.57 -3.81 -1.30
C TYR A 114 1.14 -2.45 -1.68
N ILE A 115 1.90 -2.42 -2.75
CA ILE A 115 2.23 -1.21 -3.51
C ILE A 115 1.47 -1.32 -4.82
N ILE A 116 0.66 -0.32 -5.15
CA ILE A 116 -0.15 -0.30 -6.35
C ILE A 116 0.21 0.93 -7.19
N PRO A 117 1.14 0.77 -8.14
CA PRO A 117 1.38 1.82 -9.14
C PRO A 117 0.13 2.03 -10.00
N VAL A 118 -0.21 3.27 -10.24
CA VAL A 118 -1.36 3.66 -11.07
C VAL A 118 -0.90 4.70 -12.08
N GLY A 119 -1.28 4.52 -13.33
CA GLY A 119 -0.92 5.45 -14.38
C GLY A 119 -1.68 5.19 -15.67
N TYR A 120 -1.32 5.95 -16.71
CA TYR A 120 -1.93 5.77 -18.03
C TYR A 120 -1.36 4.52 -18.69
N PRO A 121 -2.22 3.65 -19.26
CA PRO A 121 -1.76 2.49 -20.04
C PRO A 121 -0.99 2.97 -21.28
N LYS A 122 0.03 2.23 -21.63
CA LYS A 122 0.79 2.46 -22.87
C LYS A 122 0.10 1.80 -24.06
#